data_7924f0b2c2a74d7036256b8c12a95584
#
_entry.id   7924f0b2c2a74d7036256b8c12a95584
#
_cell.length_a   1.000
_cell.length_b   1.000
_cell.length_c   1.000
_cell.angle_alpha   90.00
_cell.angle_beta   90.00
_cell.angle_gamma   90.00
#
_symmetry.space_group_name_H-M   'P 1'
#
loop_
_entity.id
_entity.type
_entity.pdbx_description
1 polymer ?
#
loop_
_entity_poly.entity_id
_entity_poly.type
_entity_poly.pdbx_seq_one_letter_code
_entity_poly.pdbx_strand_id
1 'polypeptide(L)'
;MLNTLSVILTIIILIVVSLIFIVTYIFQNSVEQNLNTTSSELSLVFSGFQSDSSTSFTASARDYVENFDKKEEMEVLVINSSGRVVMTSTGFTPDDNEQIPDFNDALSNENGCAYWNGKLSSNESAMSLTRIITNENGTCVGAVRYIVSMEQVNTAIVLVSAAVIACGLVIIALVILSGLMFIRSIVTPIRKLSEISSKIAHGDFSQAKKIEYKYDDEIGDLCDAISDMALDLQTADQMKNDFISRVSHELRTPLTAIKGWAETMQLSERGKLDRKTFDRGMGVIISESSRLTSIVEELLDFSRIQSGRMKLIKEKLDILAEFDDAVSYTHLRAHETPEHL
;
A
#
# COMPACT_ATOMS: atom_id res chain seq x y z
N MET A 1 0.97 1.45 -7.61
CA MET A 1 1.51 1.94 -6.34
C MET A 1 1.57 3.46 -6.22
N LEU A 2 2.16 4.19 -7.18
CA LEU A 2 2.16 5.67 -7.12
C LEU A 2 0.73 6.23 -7.08
N ASN A 3 -0.18 5.65 -7.86
CA ASN A 3 -1.60 6.03 -7.87
C ASN A 3 -2.32 5.75 -6.54
N THR A 4 -2.02 4.65 -5.86
CA THR A 4 -2.65 4.33 -4.56
C THR A 4 -2.16 5.26 -3.46
N LEU A 5 -0.85 5.57 -3.43
CA LEU A 5 -0.28 6.53 -2.48
C LEU A 5 -0.85 7.93 -2.71
N SER A 6 -0.98 8.36 -3.98
CA SER A 6 -1.59 9.63 -4.35
C SER A 6 -3.05 9.73 -3.88
N VAL A 7 -3.84 8.66 -4.06
CA VAL A 7 -5.24 8.63 -3.59
C VAL A 7 -5.32 8.74 -2.07
N ILE A 8 -4.50 8.01 -1.33
CA ILE A 8 -4.46 8.07 0.13
C ILE A 8 -4.09 9.49 0.59
N LEU A 9 -3.07 10.10 -0.01
CA LEU A 9 -2.65 11.46 0.31
C LEU A 9 -3.77 12.47 0.07
N THR A 10 -4.48 12.36 -1.05
CA THR A 10 -5.61 13.24 -1.39
C THR A 10 -6.74 13.09 -0.37
N ILE A 11 -7.05 11.88 0.06
CA ILE A 11 -8.07 11.61 1.08
C ILE A 11 -7.68 12.25 2.42
N ILE A 12 -6.43 12.11 2.86
CA ILE A 12 -5.94 12.71 4.12
C ILE A 12 -6.08 14.24 4.07
N ILE A 13 -5.65 14.87 2.97
CA ILE A 13 -5.77 16.32 2.80
C ILE A 13 -7.24 16.75 2.88
N LEU A 14 -8.14 16.03 2.22
CA LEU A 14 -9.57 16.34 2.22
C LEU A 14 -10.17 16.21 3.63
N ILE A 15 -9.77 15.19 4.39
CA ILE A 15 -10.19 15.01 5.78
C ILE A 15 -9.70 16.19 6.66
N VAL A 16 -8.43 16.60 6.54
CA VAL A 16 -7.87 17.72 7.31
C VAL A 16 -8.62 19.01 6.99
N VAL A 17 -8.87 19.31 5.71
CA VAL A 17 -9.62 20.50 5.31
C VAL A 17 -11.06 20.46 5.85
N SER A 18 -11.72 19.30 5.78
CA SER A 18 -13.06 19.11 6.31
C SER A 18 -13.12 19.32 7.84
N LEU A 19 -12.13 18.80 8.57
CA LEU A 19 -12.04 18.97 10.02
C LEU A 19 -11.87 20.45 10.41
N ILE A 20 -11.00 21.19 9.70
CA ILE A 20 -10.83 22.64 9.95
C ILE A 20 -12.15 23.39 9.73
N PHE A 21 -12.86 23.07 8.65
CA PHE A 21 -14.16 23.68 8.38
C PHE A 21 -15.17 23.36 9.49
N ILE A 22 -15.23 22.10 9.94
CA ILE A 22 -16.14 21.68 11.02
C ILE A 22 -15.79 22.40 12.32
N VAL A 23 -14.50 22.49 12.68
CA VAL A 23 -14.05 23.19 13.89
C VAL A 23 -14.49 24.66 13.83
N THR A 24 -14.22 25.34 12.72
CA THR A 24 -14.62 26.75 12.54
C THR A 24 -16.12 26.93 12.67
N TYR A 25 -16.90 26.06 12.04
CA TYR A 25 -18.35 26.08 12.10
C TYR A 25 -18.88 25.87 13.52
N ILE A 26 -18.33 24.89 14.26
CA ILE A 26 -18.75 24.60 15.65
C ILE A 26 -18.49 25.79 16.55
N PHE A 27 -17.31 26.41 16.48
CA PHE A 27 -16.98 27.58 17.31
C PHE A 27 -17.88 28.77 16.99
N GLN A 28 -18.09 29.10 15.72
CA GLN A 28 -18.98 30.19 15.31
C GLN A 28 -20.44 29.94 15.74
N ASN A 29 -20.96 28.74 15.50
CA ASN A 29 -22.29 28.35 15.88
C ASN A 29 -22.50 28.38 17.41
N SER A 30 -21.50 28.05 18.19
CA SER A 30 -21.52 28.13 19.65
C SER A 30 -21.67 29.57 20.14
N VAL A 31 -20.99 30.53 19.50
CA VAL A 31 -21.14 31.97 19.82
C VAL A 31 -22.54 32.45 19.43
N GLU A 32 -23.05 32.10 18.24
CA GLU A 32 -24.41 32.44 17.82
C GLU A 32 -25.47 31.91 18.79
N GLN A 33 -25.35 30.66 19.21
CA GLN A 33 -26.24 30.05 20.19
C GLN A 33 -26.21 30.78 21.53
N ASN A 34 -25.02 31.14 22.03
CA ASN A 34 -24.86 31.88 23.28
C ASN A 34 -25.55 33.29 23.17
N LEU A 35 -25.28 34.00 22.07
CA LEU A 35 -25.96 35.29 21.78
C LEU A 35 -27.47 35.15 21.72
N ASN A 36 -27.96 34.13 21.02
CA ASN A 36 -29.41 33.91 20.89
C ASN A 36 -30.07 33.56 22.22
N THR A 37 -29.46 32.71 23.02
CA THR A 37 -29.98 32.34 24.37
C THR A 37 -30.01 33.53 25.27
N THR A 38 -28.94 34.32 25.34
CA THR A 38 -28.87 35.52 26.17
C THR A 38 -29.87 36.58 25.70
N SER A 39 -30.00 36.78 24.36
CA SER A 39 -30.98 37.74 23.83
C SER A 39 -32.42 37.32 24.00
N SER A 40 -32.74 36.03 24.11
CA SER A 40 -34.09 35.55 24.34
C SER A 40 -34.59 35.83 25.75
N GLU A 41 -33.72 35.87 26.74
CA GLU A 41 -34.02 36.28 28.11
C GLU A 41 -34.50 37.71 28.18
N LEU A 42 -33.99 38.58 27.30
CA LEU A 42 -34.46 39.98 27.17
C LEU A 42 -35.94 40.07 26.86
N SER A 43 -36.48 39.20 26.01
CA SER A 43 -37.89 39.22 25.63
C SER A 43 -38.81 38.99 26.80
N LEU A 44 -38.37 38.28 27.85
CA LEU A 44 -39.10 38.05 29.09
C LEU A 44 -39.09 39.31 29.96
N VAL A 45 -37.96 40.02 30.02
CA VAL A 45 -37.83 41.25 30.82
C VAL A 45 -38.68 42.37 30.24
N PHE A 46 -38.76 42.47 28.92
CA PHE A 46 -39.52 43.52 28.23
C PHE A 46 -40.93 43.12 27.74
N SER A 47 -41.34 41.85 27.94
CA SER A 47 -42.67 41.36 27.52
C SER A 47 -43.84 42.02 28.24
N GLY A 48 -43.61 42.70 29.34
CA GLY A 48 -44.62 43.45 30.11
C GLY A 48 -44.61 44.95 29.87
N PHE A 49 -43.94 45.45 28.83
CA PHE A 49 -43.73 46.87 28.60
C PHE A 49 -44.97 47.53 27.96
N GLN A 50 -45.85 48.07 28.81
CA GLN A 50 -47.09 48.68 28.41
C GLN A 50 -47.02 50.21 28.12
N SER A 51 -45.79 50.78 28.21
CA SER A 51 -45.69 52.27 28.14
C SER A 51 -45.18 52.73 26.77
N ASP A 52 -45.88 53.61 26.15
CA ASP A 52 -45.53 54.32 24.90
C ASP A 52 -44.42 55.39 25.08
N SER A 53 -43.92 55.61 26.29
CA SER A 53 -42.93 56.64 26.54
C SER A 53 -41.47 56.16 26.46
N SER A 54 -40.69 56.83 25.64
CA SER A 54 -39.21 56.59 25.50
C SER A 54 -38.45 56.76 26.81
N THR A 55 -38.97 57.53 27.76
CA THR A 55 -38.42 57.71 29.12
C THR A 55 -38.54 56.44 29.97
N SER A 56 -39.65 55.73 29.87
CA SER A 56 -39.84 54.45 30.54
C SER A 56 -38.94 53.35 29.98
N PHE A 57 -38.76 53.29 28.65
CA PHE A 57 -37.83 52.34 28.00
C PHE A 57 -36.38 52.55 28.49
N THR A 58 -35.90 53.81 28.50
CA THR A 58 -34.53 54.14 28.92
C THR A 58 -34.28 53.77 30.40
N ALA A 59 -35.28 53.93 31.27
CA ALA A 59 -35.15 53.56 32.68
C ALA A 59 -35.05 52.04 32.88
N SER A 60 -35.94 51.26 32.22
CA SER A 60 -35.88 49.79 32.28
C SER A 60 -34.63 49.21 31.60
N ALA A 61 -34.20 49.84 30.53
CA ALA A 61 -32.97 49.46 29.86
C ALA A 61 -31.74 49.72 30.73
N ARG A 62 -31.72 50.82 31.52
CA ARG A 62 -30.68 51.09 32.48
C ARG A 62 -30.59 50.00 33.54
N ASP A 63 -31.71 49.66 34.15
CA ASP A 63 -31.75 48.59 35.17
C ASP A 63 -31.29 47.24 34.60
N TYR A 64 -31.67 46.92 33.37
CA TYR A 64 -31.21 45.70 32.68
C TYR A 64 -29.69 45.74 32.48
N VAL A 65 -29.09 46.82 31.95
CA VAL A 65 -27.68 46.96 31.67
C VAL A 65 -26.84 46.97 32.97
N GLU A 66 -27.37 47.66 34.03
CA GLU A 66 -26.70 47.69 35.33
C GLU A 66 -26.61 46.34 36.00
N ASN A 67 -27.67 45.50 35.86
CA ASN A 67 -27.79 44.17 36.46
C ASN A 67 -27.39 43.02 35.54
N PHE A 68 -26.84 43.27 34.35
CA PHE A 68 -26.44 42.24 33.40
C PHE A 68 -25.24 41.45 33.92
N ASP A 69 -25.41 40.15 34.18
CA ASP A 69 -24.44 39.29 34.84
C ASP A 69 -23.21 38.95 33.98
N LYS A 70 -23.35 38.97 32.63
CA LYS A 70 -22.33 38.55 31.69
C LYS A 70 -21.50 39.70 31.08
N LYS A 71 -21.30 40.81 31.81
CA LYS A 71 -20.54 41.99 31.30
C LYS A 71 -19.09 41.71 30.91
N GLU A 72 -18.49 40.66 31.49
CA GLU A 72 -17.13 40.25 31.16
C GLU A 72 -17.03 39.45 29.85
N GLU A 73 -18.16 38.82 29.42
CA GLU A 73 -18.23 38.00 28.23
C GLU A 73 -18.81 38.71 27.01
N MET A 74 -19.72 39.67 27.29
CA MET A 74 -20.50 40.37 26.25
C MET A 74 -20.67 41.83 26.60
N GLU A 75 -20.49 42.70 25.62
CA GLU A 75 -20.92 44.11 25.71
C GLU A 75 -22.39 44.22 25.27
N VAL A 76 -23.17 44.98 26.03
CA VAL A 76 -24.58 45.25 25.76
C VAL A 76 -24.74 46.72 25.42
N LEU A 77 -25.29 47.00 24.24
CA LEU A 77 -25.68 48.36 23.80
C LEU A 77 -27.18 48.47 23.75
N VAL A 78 -27.69 49.56 24.30
CA VAL A 78 -29.11 49.95 24.16
C VAL A 78 -29.22 51.00 23.09
N ILE A 79 -30.13 50.78 22.13
CA ILE A 79 -30.29 51.58 20.95
C ILE A 79 -31.75 52.13 20.99
N ASN A 80 -31.91 53.42 20.69
CA ASN A 80 -33.23 54.02 20.62
C ASN A 80 -33.95 53.68 19.29
N SER A 81 -35.21 54.07 19.15
CA SER A 81 -36.02 53.89 17.93
C SER A 81 -35.42 54.56 16.67
N SER A 82 -34.51 55.51 16.84
CA SER A 82 -33.80 56.19 15.75
C SER A 82 -32.48 55.53 15.36
N GLY A 83 -32.12 54.39 15.96
CA GLY A 83 -30.87 53.68 15.67
C GLY A 83 -29.62 54.26 16.34
N ARG A 84 -29.78 55.15 17.33
CA ARG A 84 -28.62 55.72 18.09
C ARG A 84 -28.43 54.97 19.40
N VAL A 85 -27.18 54.72 19.75
CA VAL A 85 -26.79 54.11 21.04
C VAL A 85 -27.09 55.13 22.16
N VAL A 86 -27.83 54.69 23.15
CA VAL A 86 -28.21 55.51 24.31
C VAL A 86 -27.40 55.11 25.52
N MET A 87 -26.95 53.85 25.62
CA MET A 87 -26.30 53.31 26.78
C MET A 87 -25.47 52.10 26.41
N THR A 88 -24.38 51.86 27.13
CA THR A 88 -23.51 50.68 27.01
C THR A 88 -23.21 50.11 28.38
N SER A 89 -23.01 48.76 28.47
CA SER A 89 -22.63 48.08 29.70
C SER A 89 -21.22 48.41 30.15
N THR A 90 -20.36 48.91 29.27
CA THR A 90 -18.99 49.34 29.59
C THR A 90 -18.91 50.72 30.19
N GLY A 91 -20.00 51.47 30.15
CA GLY A 91 -20.08 52.82 30.70
C GLY A 91 -19.41 53.91 29.83
N PHE A 92 -18.82 53.55 28.67
CA PHE A 92 -18.29 54.52 27.72
C PHE A 92 -19.43 55.05 26.84
N THR A 93 -19.47 56.36 26.59
CA THR A 93 -20.37 56.92 25.58
C THR A 93 -19.86 56.51 24.21
N PRO A 94 -20.68 55.77 23.42
CA PRO A 94 -20.27 55.37 22.05
C PRO A 94 -20.06 56.59 21.20
N ASP A 95 -19.21 56.49 20.21
CA ASP A 95 -18.99 57.54 19.21
C ASP A 95 -20.31 57.73 18.44
N ASP A 96 -20.76 59.02 18.30
CA ASP A 96 -22.02 59.35 17.63
C ASP A 96 -22.11 58.84 16.17
N ASN A 97 -21.02 58.37 15.62
CA ASN A 97 -20.87 57.83 14.27
C ASN A 97 -20.78 56.31 14.18
N GLU A 98 -20.94 55.56 15.29
CA GLU A 98 -20.85 54.10 15.22
C GLU A 98 -21.96 53.55 14.37
N GLN A 99 -21.61 52.96 13.22
CA GLN A 99 -22.60 52.31 12.34
C GLN A 99 -23.03 51.01 12.99
N ILE A 100 -24.34 50.85 13.14
CA ILE A 100 -24.98 49.63 13.64
C ILE A 100 -25.65 48.91 12.45
N PRO A 101 -24.89 48.13 11.69
CA PRO A 101 -25.36 47.53 10.45
C PRO A 101 -26.53 46.57 10.68
N ASP A 102 -26.51 45.83 11.80
CA ASP A 102 -27.50 44.84 12.18
C ASP A 102 -28.84 45.44 12.70
N PHE A 103 -28.89 46.73 12.99
CA PHE A 103 -30.16 47.37 13.45
C PHE A 103 -31.22 47.43 12.33
N ASN A 104 -30.85 47.85 11.14
CA ASN A 104 -31.75 47.91 10.00
C ASN A 104 -32.21 46.52 9.53
N ASP A 105 -31.30 45.56 9.58
CA ASP A 105 -31.62 44.19 9.24
C ASP A 105 -32.56 43.56 10.25
N ALA A 106 -32.39 43.84 11.55
CA ALA A 106 -33.28 43.41 12.61
C ALA A 106 -34.70 44.02 12.49
N LEU A 107 -34.78 45.31 12.06
CA LEU A 107 -36.08 45.96 11.81
C LEU A 107 -36.84 45.31 10.64
N SER A 108 -36.12 44.82 9.64
CA SER A 108 -36.70 44.23 8.44
C SER A 108 -37.03 42.73 8.60
N ASN A 109 -36.51 42.08 9.63
CA ASN A 109 -36.65 40.66 9.86
C ASN A 109 -37.94 40.37 10.67
N GLU A 110 -38.70 39.35 10.23
CA GLU A 110 -39.94 38.91 10.92
C GLU A 110 -39.73 38.53 12.39
N ASN A 111 -38.55 38.00 12.71
CA ASN A 111 -38.17 37.61 14.06
C ASN A 111 -37.68 38.77 14.93
N GLY A 112 -37.60 39.98 14.38
CA GLY A 112 -37.09 41.15 15.09
C GLY A 112 -35.66 41.04 15.58
N CYS A 113 -34.83 40.19 14.94
CA CYS A 113 -33.42 40.04 15.30
C CYS A 113 -32.53 39.86 14.06
N ALA A 114 -31.29 40.32 14.14
CA ALA A 114 -30.28 40.12 13.11
C ALA A 114 -28.91 39.91 13.72
N TYR A 115 -28.12 39.05 13.06
CA TYR A 115 -26.72 38.81 13.38
C TYR A 115 -25.81 39.64 12.49
N TRP A 116 -24.71 40.06 13.06
CA TRP A 116 -23.63 40.67 12.29
C TRP A 116 -22.29 40.06 12.73
N ASN A 117 -21.41 39.80 11.77
CA ASN A 117 -20.05 39.34 12.00
C ASN A 117 -19.10 40.22 11.20
N GLY A 118 -18.18 40.89 11.88
CA GLY A 118 -17.30 41.83 11.24
C GLY A 118 -16.25 42.41 12.18
N LYS A 119 -15.73 43.57 11.79
CA LYS A 119 -14.79 44.31 12.62
C LYS A 119 -15.45 45.57 13.17
N LEU A 120 -15.32 45.79 14.46
CA LEU A 120 -15.69 47.03 15.13
C LEU A 120 -14.80 48.18 14.69
N SER A 121 -15.17 49.42 15.05
CA SER A 121 -14.39 50.64 14.80
C SER A 121 -13.01 50.57 15.46
N SER A 122 -12.86 49.79 16.52
CA SER A 122 -11.57 49.45 17.18
C SER A 122 -10.69 48.49 16.38
N ASN A 123 -11.12 48.01 15.19
CA ASN A 123 -10.48 46.98 14.40
C ASN A 123 -10.51 45.55 15.03
N GLU A 124 -11.22 45.36 16.11
CA GLU A 124 -11.42 44.07 16.78
C GLU A 124 -12.49 43.29 16.04
N SER A 125 -12.25 41.98 15.85
CA SER A 125 -13.23 41.08 15.28
C SER A 125 -14.32 40.79 16.31
N ALA A 126 -15.56 40.99 15.94
CA ALA A 126 -16.71 40.78 16.83
C ALA A 126 -17.89 40.17 16.11
N MET A 127 -18.69 39.46 16.87
CA MET A 127 -20.02 38.98 16.45
C MET A 127 -21.09 39.70 17.31
N SER A 128 -22.14 40.19 16.69
CA SER A 128 -23.23 40.80 17.40
C SER A 128 -24.58 40.22 17.00
N LEU A 129 -25.52 40.35 17.93
CA LEU A 129 -26.94 40.09 17.73
C LEU A 129 -27.72 41.31 18.22
N THR A 130 -28.48 41.93 17.31
CA THR A 130 -29.41 42.98 17.64
C THR A 130 -30.85 42.43 17.69
N ARG A 131 -31.53 42.69 18.80
CA ARG A 131 -32.96 42.34 18.99
C ARG A 131 -33.77 43.58 19.19
N ILE A 132 -34.81 43.74 18.37
CA ILE A 132 -35.78 44.85 18.42
C ILE A 132 -36.76 44.64 19.57
N ILE A 133 -37.09 45.71 20.29
CA ILE A 133 -38.10 45.76 21.33
C ILE A 133 -39.27 46.52 20.74
N THR A 134 -40.43 45.89 20.74
CA THR A 134 -41.70 46.49 20.26
C THR A 134 -42.70 46.67 21.40
N ASN A 135 -43.54 47.69 21.30
CA ASN A 135 -44.69 47.84 22.19
C ASN A 135 -45.84 46.92 21.77
N GLU A 136 -46.97 46.95 22.50
CA GLU A 136 -48.23 46.21 22.18
C GLU A 136 -48.79 46.50 20.79
N ASN A 137 -48.50 47.68 20.27
CA ASN A 137 -48.96 48.13 18.94
C ASN A 137 -48.04 47.71 17.80
N GLY A 138 -46.96 46.95 18.10
CA GLY A 138 -45.96 46.49 17.12
C GLY A 138 -44.96 47.57 16.67
N THR A 139 -44.97 48.76 17.30
CA THR A 139 -44.01 49.83 16.98
C THR A 139 -42.68 49.61 17.72
N CYS A 140 -41.56 49.83 17.02
CA CYS A 140 -40.22 49.73 17.61
C CYS A 140 -40.02 50.86 18.63
N VAL A 141 -39.76 50.49 19.88
CA VAL A 141 -39.42 51.41 20.98
C VAL A 141 -37.92 51.58 21.11
N GLY A 142 -37.16 50.55 20.74
CA GLY A 142 -35.72 50.51 20.76
C GLY A 142 -35.21 49.13 20.44
N ALA A 143 -33.91 48.92 20.63
CA ALA A 143 -33.27 47.63 20.47
C ALA A 143 -32.16 47.42 21.49
N VAL A 144 -31.82 46.17 21.72
CA VAL A 144 -30.62 45.79 22.48
C VAL A 144 -29.71 45.00 21.58
N ARG A 145 -28.45 45.39 21.52
CA ARG A 145 -27.40 44.76 20.79
C ARG A 145 -26.40 44.12 21.76
N TYR A 146 -26.13 42.84 21.56
CA TYR A 146 -25.11 42.05 22.27
C TYR A 146 -23.91 41.91 21.38
N ILE A 147 -22.74 42.21 21.89
CA ILE A 147 -21.47 42.12 21.15
C ILE A 147 -20.54 41.19 21.89
N VAL A 148 -19.99 40.23 21.19
CA VAL A 148 -18.96 39.29 21.71
C VAL A 148 -17.70 39.49 20.92
N SER A 149 -16.55 39.63 21.62
CA SER A 149 -15.25 39.64 21.00
C SER A 149 -14.92 38.27 20.42
N MET A 150 -14.53 38.22 19.15
CA MET A 150 -14.13 36.99 18.47
C MET A 150 -12.61 36.72 18.59
N GLU A 151 -11.84 37.56 19.26
CA GLU A 151 -10.39 37.38 19.36
C GLU A 151 -9.98 36.08 20.04
N GLN A 152 -10.60 35.78 21.19
CA GLN A 152 -10.33 34.53 21.90
C GLN A 152 -10.78 33.31 21.09
N VAL A 153 -11.97 33.42 20.46
CA VAL A 153 -12.52 32.36 19.60
C VAL A 153 -11.64 32.11 18.37
N ASN A 154 -11.21 33.18 17.71
CA ASN A 154 -10.32 33.09 16.55
C ASN A 154 -8.95 32.49 16.95
N THR A 155 -8.41 32.89 18.11
CA THR A 155 -7.18 32.30 18.64
C THR A 155 -7.35 30.81 18.92
N ALA A 156 -8.46 30.39 19.53
CA ALA A 156 -8.78 28.98 19.75
C ALA A 156 -8.92 28.22 18.43
N ILE A 157 -9.62 28.77 17.44
CA ILE A 157 -9.76 28.20 16.09
C ILE A 157 -8.36 27.99 15.45
N VAL A 158 -7.50 29.01 15.51
CA VAL A 158 -6.13 28.92 14.95
C VAL A 158 -5.33 27.84 15.66
N LEU A 159 -5.36 27.79 16.99
CA LEU A 159 -4.62 26.80 17.78
C LEU A 159 -5.09 25.37 17.46
N VAL A 160 -6.40 25.13 17.47
CA VAL A 160 -6.97 23.81 17.16
C VAL A 160 -6.68 23.44 15.71
N SER A 161 -6.83 24.38 14.76
CA SER A 161 -6.51 24.15 13.35
C SER A 161 -5.03 23.81 13.14
N ALA A 162 -4.14 24.50 13.82
CA ALA A 162 -2.70 24.20 13.79
C ALA A 162 -2.39 22.79 14.32
N ALA A 163 -3.06 22.38 15.41
CA ALA A 163 -2.93 21.03 15.95
C ALA A 163 -3.43 19.96 14.94
N VAL A 164 -4.58 20.19 14.29
CA VAL A 164 -5.13 19.30 13.25
C VAL A 164 -4.17 19.19 12.07
N ILE A 165 -3.59 20.30 11.60
CA ILE A 165 -2.60 20.31 10.53
C ILE A 165 -1.35 19.54 10.93
N ALA A 166 -0.83 19.76 12.14
CA ALA A 166 0.35 19.06 12.66
C ALA A 166 0.11 17.53 12.71
N CYS A 167 -1.04 17.09 13.23
CA CYS A 167 -1.43 15.68 13.20
C CYS A 167 -1.52 15.14 11.79
N GLY A 168 -2.10 15.88 10.85
CA GLY A 168 -2.18 15.52 9.44
C GLY A 168 -0.80 15.30 8.81
N LEU A 169 0.14 16.21 9.09
CA LEU A 169 1.53 16.10 8.60
C LEU A 169 2.25 14.86 9.16
N VAL A 170 2.04 14.55 10.45
CA VAL A 170 2.60 13.33 11.07
C VAL A 170 2.05 12.08 10.39
N ILE A 171 0.74 12.01 10.15
CA ILE A 171 0.11 10.87 9.46
C ILE A 171 0.68 10.74 8.04
N ILE A 172 0.82 11.82 7.30
CA ILE A 172 1.40 11.81 5.95
C ILE A 172 2.84 11.29 5.99
N ALA A 173 3.66 11.75 6.94
CA ALA A 173 5.03 11.27 7.10
C ALA A 173 5.09 9.77 7.40
N LEU A 174 4.21 9.25 8.27
CA LEU A 174 4.12 7.83 8.59
C LEU A 174 3.68 6.99 7.38
N VAL A 175 2.72 7.48 6.59
CA VAL A 175 2.26 6.79 5.36
C VAL A 175 3.38 6.72 4.32
N ILE A 176 4.13 7.81 4.14
CA ILE A 176 5.27 7.83 3.21
C ILE A 176 6.37 6.87 3.70
N LEU A 177 6.73 6.91 4.97
CA LEU A 177 7.75 6.03 5.55
C LEU A 177 7.35 4.56 5.42
N SER A 178 6.12 4.21 5.77
CA SER A 178 5.57 2.86 5.62
C SER A 178 5.57 2.40 4.16
N GLY A 179 5.18 3.29 3.22
CA GLY A 179 5.22 3.00 1.80
C GLY A 179 6.63 2.73 1.26
N LEU A 180 7.62 3.50 1.72
CA LEU A 180 9.04 3.27 1.35
C LEU A 180 9.57 1.95 1.94
N MET A 181 9.22 1.63 3.17
CA MET A 181 9.56 0.34 3.77
C MET A 181 8.93 -0.82 2.99
N PHE A 182 7.64 -0.74 2.66
CA PHE A 182 6.94 -1.76 1.88
C PHE A 182 7.57 -1.98 0.49
N ILE A 183 7.97 -0.92 -0.20
CA ILE A 183 8.65 -1.03 -1.50
C ILE A 183 9.98 -1.76 -1.35
N ARG A 184 10.76 -1.47 -0.30
CA ARG A 184 12.09 -2.05 -0.09
C ARG A 184 12.05 -3.48 0.43
N SER A 185 11.09 -3.79 1.32
CA SER A 185 11.00 -5.10 1.96
C SER A 185 10.23 -6.13 1.14
N ILE A 186 9.26 -5.71 0.32
CA ILE A 186 8.38 -6.65 -0.39
C ILE A 186 8.48 -6.48 -1.91
N VAL A 187 8.21 -5.29 -2.44
CA VAL A 187 8.09 -5.10 -3.90
C VAL A 187 9.40 -5.33 -4.65
N THR A 188 10.49 -4.78 -4.12
CA THR A 188 11.80 -4.90 -4.76
C THR A 188 12.32 -6.33 -4.78
N PRO A 189 12.27 -7.12 -3.67
CA PRO A 189 12.63 -8.53 -3.67
C PRO A 189 11.78 -9.37 -4.62
N ILE A 190 10.45 -9.23 -4.59
CA ILE A 190 9.56 -9.97 -5.48
C ILE A 190 9.86 -9.70 -6.95
N ARG A 191 10.15 -8.44 -7.31
CA ARG A 191 10.52 -8.08 -8.68
C ARG A 191 11.84 -8.73 -9.10
N LYS A 192 12.84 -8.76 -8.21
CA LYS A 192 14.12 -9.45 -8.44
C LYS A 192 13.91 -10.95 -8.61
N LEU A 193 13.10 -11.58 -7.75
CA LEU A 193 12.76 -13.00 -7.87
C LEU A 193 12.10 -13.33 -9.20
N SER A 194 11.16 -12.51 -9.65
CA SER A 194 10.49 -12.66 -10.95
C SER A 194 11.49 -12.57 -12.11
N GLU A 195 12.45 -11.64 -12.04
CA GLU A 195 13.49 -11.49 -13.07
C GLU A 195 14.45 -12.71 -13.09
N ILE A 196 14.90 -13.18 -11.90
CA ILE A 196 15.75 -14.35 -11.78
C ILE A 196 15.02 -15.60 -12.26
N SER A 197 13.77 -15.81 -11.85
CA SER A 197 12.94 -16.93 -12.29
C SER A 197 12.77 -16.97 -13.81
N SER A 198 12.61 -15.80 -14.44
CA SER A 198 12.58 -15.70 -15.90
C SER A 198 13.91 -16.11 -16.56
N LYS A 199 15.05 -15.75 -15.97
CA LYS A 199 16.37 -16.16 -16.48
C LYS A 199 16.58 -17.67 -16.34
N ILE A 200 16.20 -18.24 -15.20
CA ILE A 200 16.25 -19.70 -14.96
C ILE A 200 15.42 -20.45 -16.00
N ALA A 201 14.22 -19.97 -16.30
CA ALA A 201 13.34 -20.55 -17.33
C ALA A 201 13.98 -20.56 -18.73
N HIS A 202 14.92 -19.64 -19.03
CA HIS A 202 15.68 -19.59 -20.27
C HIS A 202 17.03 -20.30 -20.19
N GLY A 203 17.30 -21.03 -19.09
CA GLY A 203 18.54 -21.82 -18.92
C GLY A 203 19.74 -21.02 -18.39
N ASP A 204 19.53 -19.77 -17.96
CA ASP A 204 20.58 -18.97 -17.31
C ASP A 204 20.50 -19.15 -15.78
N PHE A 205 21.31 -20.09 -15.27
CA PHE A 205 21.43 -20.40 -13.84
C PHE A 205 22.50 -19.55 -13.14
N SER A 206 23.16 -18.62 -13.82
CA SER A 206 24.31 -17.87 -13.28
C SER A 206 23.99 -17.02 -12.05
N GLN A 207 22.74 -16.65 -11.87
CA GLN A 207 22.26 -15.79 -10.81
C GLN A 207 21.52 -16.52 -9.68
N ALA A 208 21.31 -17.82 -9.77
CA ALA A 208 20.61 -18.62 -8.77
C ALA A 208 21.25 -18.53 -7.36
N LYS A 209 22.58 -18.43 -7.27
CA LYS A 209 23.33 -18.27 -6.02
C LYS A 209 23.36 -16.86 -5.44
N LYS A 210 22.78 -15.85 -6.12
CA LYS A 210 22.86 -14.43 -5.75
C LYS A 210 21.57 -13.87 -5.15
N ILE A 211 20.63 -14.71 -4.75
CA ILE A 211 19.40 -14.24 -4.10
C ILE A 211 19.72 -13.97 -2.63
N GLU A 212 20.44 -12.84 -2.38
CA GLU A 212 20.65 -12.38 -1.02
C GLU A 212 19.39 -11.63 -0.54
N TYR A 213 18.70 -12.22 0.41
CA TYR A 213 17.62 -11.60 1.16
C TYR A 213 18.00 -11.54 2.64
N LYS A 214 17.76 -10.41 3.29
CA LYS A 214 18.32 -10.11 4.62
C LYS A 214 17.39 -10.50 5.77
N TYR A 215 16.10 -10.70 5.49
CA TYR A 215 15.09 -10.91 6.52
C TYR A 215 14.70 -12.38 6.56
N ASP A 216 14.36 -12.85 7.78
CA ASP A 216 13.87 -14.21 8.04
C ASP A 216 12.33 -14.14 8.08
N ASP A 217 11.74 -14.12 6.90
CA ASP A 217 10.30 -14.01 6.66
C ASP A 217 9.88 -14.88 5.44
N GLU A 218 8.58 -14.85 5.10
CA GLU A 218 8.01 -15.64 4.00
C GLU A 218 8.64 -15.32 2.63
N ILE A 219 9.21 -14.13 2.47
CA ILE A 219 9.96 -13.75 1.26
C ILE A 219 11.34 -14.39 1.27
N GLY A 220 11.96 -14.53 2.45
CA GLY A 220 13.20 -15.28 2.65
C GLY A 220 13.02 -16.74 2.26
N ASP A 221 11.99 -17.40 2.80
CA ASP A 221 11.65 -18.79 2.47
C ASP A 221 11.42 -18.97 0.96
N LEU A 222 10.76 -18.02 0.31
CA LEU A 222 10.56 -18.04 -1.13
C LEU A 222 11.85 -17.85 -1.92
N CYS A 223 12.78 -17.03 -1.43
CA CYS A 223 14.10 -16.86 -2.03
C CYS A 223 14.89 -18.17 -1.98
N ASP A 224 14.89 -18.85 -0.84
CA ASP A 224 15.59 -20.10 -0.63
C ASP A 224 14.99 -21.22 -1.51
N ALA A 225 13.65 -21.34 -1.53
CA ALA A 225 12.98 -22.33 -2.38
C ALA A 225 13.29 -22.14 -3.88
N ILE A 226 13.34 -20.89 -4.37
CA ILE A 226 13.69 -20.60 -5.76
C ILE A 226 15.19 -20.90 -6.01
N SER A 227 16.06 -20.63 -5.04
CA SER A 227 17.49 -20.94 -5.14
C SER A 227 17.72 -22.44 -5.23
N ASP A 228 17.07 -23.23 -4.36
CA ASP A 228 17.16 -24.70 -4.36
C ASP A 228 16.64 -25.28 -5.68
N MET A 229 15.46 -24.83 -6.14
CA MET A 229 14.91 -25.23 -7.43
C MET A 229 15.87 -24.91 -8.59
N ALA A 230 16.53 -23.77 -8.56
CA ALA A 230 17.47 -23.37 -9.61
C ALA A 230 18.73 -24.25 -9.61
N LEU A 231 19.25 -24.64 -8.43
CA LEU A 231 20.37 -25.56 -8.30
C LEU A 231 20.01 -26.96 -8.80
N ASP A 232 18.81 -27.45 -8.47
CA ASP A 232 18.32 -28.73 -8.95
C ASP A 232 18.20 -28.76 -10.48
N LEU A 233 17.60 -27.68 -11.06
CA LEU A 233 17.51 -27.55 -12.52
C LEU A 233 18.88 -27.45 -13.20
N GLN A 234 19.81 -26.69 -12.61
CA GLN A 234 21.19 -26.61 -13.11
C GLN A 234 21.85 -27.97 -13.14
N THR A 235 21.72 -28.73 -12.04
CA THR A 235 22.26 -30.06 -11.90
C THR A 235 21.66 -31.03 -12.94
N ALA A 236 20.34 -30.96 -13.10
CA ALA A 236 19.65 -31.80 -14.08
C ALA A 236 20.05 -31.45 -15.53
N ASP A 237 20.19 -30.15 -15.87
CA ASP A 237 20.66 -29.75 -17.20
C ASP A 237 22.10 -30.15 -17.46
N GLN A 238 22.97 -30.04 -16.46
CA GLN A 238 24.37 -30.51 -16.56
C GLN A 238 24.44 -32.00 -16.75
N MET A 239 23.69 -32.80 -15.97
CA MET A 239 23.61 -34.25 -16.15
C MET A 239 23.09 -34.62 -17.55
N LYS A 240 22.09 -33.92 -18.07
CA LYS A 240 21.56 -34.13 -19.42
C LYS A 240 22.64 -33.87 -20.48
N ASN A 241 23.39 -32.76 -20.36
CA ASN A 241 24.42 -32.41 -21.30
C ASN A 241 25.61 -33.39 -21.26
N ASP A 242 26.05 -33.82 -20.06
CA ASP A 242 27.08 -34.83 -19.87
C ASP A 242 26.62 -36.15 -20.44
N PHE A 243 25.40 -36.55 -20.23
CA PHE A 243 24.83 -37.78 -20.81
C PHE A 243 24.85 -37.74 -22.33
N ILE A 244 24.37 -36.68 -22.97
CA ILE A 244 24.40 -36.52 -24.43
C ILE A 244 25.83 -36.57 -24.95
N SER A 245 26.78 -35.92 -24.27
CA SER A 245 28.18 -35.91 -24.66
C SER A 245 28.81 -37.32 -24.60
N ARG A 246 28.58 -38.05 -23.49
CA ARG A 246 29.06 -39.43 -23.31
C ARG A 246 28.48 -40.39 -24.36
N VAL A 247 27.17 -40.36 -24.56
CA VAL A 247 26.48 -41.18 -25.58
C VAL A 247 27.06 -40.91 -26.95
N SER A 248 27.23 -39.61 -27.30
CA SER A 248 27.81 -39.22 -28.60
C SER A 248 29.22 -39.78 -28.80
N HIS A 249 30.06 -39.79 -27.73
CA HIS A 249 31.39 -40.30 -27.77
C HIS A 249 31.40 -41.83 -27.89
N GLU A 250 30.60 -42.54 -27.08
CA GLU A 250 30.50 -44.02 -27.10
C GLU A 250 29.91 -44.56 -28.42
N LEU A 251 29.05 -43.82 -29.11
CA LEU A 251 28.57 -44.19 -30.43
C LEU A 251 29.56 -43.87 -31.55
N ARG A 252 30.32 -42.77 -31.44
CA ARG A 252 31.25 -42.33 -32.47
C ARG A 252 32.41 -43.31 -32.68
N THR A 253 32.95 -43.86 -31.60
CA THR A 253 34.13 -44.75 -31.63
C THR A 253 33.87 -46.02 -32.44
N PRO A 254 32.84 -46.85 -32.14
CA PRO A 254 32.54 -48.05 -32.93
C PRO A 254 32.14 -47.74 -34.36
N LEU A 255 31.40 -46.62 -34.56
CA LEU A 255 31.00 -46.20 -35.90
C LEU A 255 32.22 -45.84 -36.76
N THR A 256 33.24 -45.19 -36.19
CA THR A 256 34.50 -44.88 -36.88
C THR A 256 35.27 -46.13 -37.26
N ALA A 257 35.31 -47.14 -36.38
CA ALA A 257 35.96 -48.41 -36.65
C ALA A 257 35.23 -49.18 -37.80
N ILE A 258 33.89 -49.27 -37.70
CA ILE A 258 33.07 -49.89 -38.77
C ILE A 258 33.30 -49.21 -40.11
N LYS A 259 33.24 -47.88 -40.15
CA LYS A 259 33.44 -47.09 -41.36
C LYS A 259 34.85 -47.30 -41.93
N GLY A 260 35.90 -47.21 -41.10
CA GLY A 260 37.26 -47.37 -41.56
C GLY A 260 37.55 -48.76 -42.14
N TRP A 261 37.04 -49.81 -41.54
CA TRP A 261 37.17 -51.17 -42.10
C TRP A 261 36.33 -51.34 -43.35
N ALA A 262 35.10 -50.83 -43.44
CA ALA A 262 34.28 -50.87 -44.64
C ALA A 262 34.93 -50.12 -45.81
N GLU A 263 35.48 -48.90 -45.56
CA GLU A 263 36.25 -48.14 -46.57
C GLU A 263 37.52 -48.88 -47.04
N THR A 264 38.24 -49.50 -46.11
CA THR A 264 39.42 -50.32 -46.44
C THR A 264 39.04 -51.49 -47.34
N MET A 265 37.92 -52.16 -47.05
CA MET A 265 37.41 -53.25 -47.91
C MET A 265 36.93 -52.76 -49.29
N GLN A 266 36.34 -51.59 -49.35
CA GLN A 266 35.82 -51.00 -50.58
C GLN A 266 36.96 -50.53 -51.50
N LEU A 267 38.02 -49.93 -50.95
CA LEU A 267 39.18 -49.42 -51.66
C LEU A 267 40.13 -50.50 -52.13
N SER A 268 40.10 -51.69 -51.53
CA SER A 268 40.87 -52.82 -51.95
C SER A 268 40.39 -53.30 -53.32
N GLU A 269 41.26 -53.20 -54.32
CA GLU A 269 40.97 -53.80 -55.67
C GLU A 269 40.55 -55.26 -55.50
N ARG A 270 39.50 -55.65 -56.18
CA ARG A 270 38.97 -57.05 -56.17
C ARG A 270 40.10 -58.08 -56.39
N GLY A 271 40.47 -58.79 -55.32
CA GLY A 271 41.43 -59.84 -55.30
C GLY A 271 42.80 -59.53 -54.66
N LYS A 272 43.04 -58.29 -54.15
CA LYS A 272 44.31 -57.91 -53.48
C LYS A 272 44.21 -57.94 -51.94
N LEU A 273 43.03 -58.06 -51.34
CA LEU A 273 42.94 -58.21 -49.91
C LEU A 273 43.19 -59.72 -49.56
N ASP A 274 44.13 -59.97 -48.68
CA ASP A 274 44.32 -61.32 -48.21
C ASP A 274 43.16 -61.78 -47.32
N ARG A 275 42.83 -63.05 -47.37
CA ARG A 275 41.66 -63.62 -46.67
C ARG A 275 41.69 -63.33 -45.18
N LYS A 276 42.86 -63.33 -44.55
CA LYS A 276 43.03 -63.05 -43.12
C LYS A 276 42.72 -61.64 -42.73
N THR A 277 43.07 -60.62 -43.55
CA THR A 277 42.75 -59.24 -43.36
C THR A 277 41.28 -58.99 -43.56
N PHE A 278 40.61 -59.60 -44.55
CA PHE A 278 39.17 -59.56 -44.79
C PHE A 278 38.44 -60.16 -43.60
N ASP A 279 38.78 -61.37 -43.15
CA ASP A 279 38.10 -62.02 -42.02
C ASP A 279 38.23 -61.20 -40.74
N ARG A 280 39.41 -60.60 -40.48
CA ARG A 280 39.66 -59.70 -39.36
C ARG A 280 38.81 -58.46 -39.43
N GLY A 281 38.73 -57.77 -40.56
CA GLY A 281 37.93 -56.57 -40.73
C GLY A 281 36.43 -56.84 -40.58
N MET A 282 35.92 -57.97 -41.14
CA MET A 282 34.56 -58.40 -40.97
C MET A 282 34.25 -58.74 -39.50
N GLY A 283 35.20 -59.37 -38.80
CA GLY A 283 35.07 -59.65 -37.36
C GLY A 283 34.95 -58.34 -36.53
N VAL A 284 35.74 -57.31 -36.83
CA VAL A 284 35.65 -56.02 -36.15
C VAL A 284 34.30 -55.35 -36.45
N ILE A 285 33.82 -55.36 -37.72
CA ILE A 285 32.52 -54.78 -38.07
C ILE A 285 31.38 -55.45 -37.29
N ILE A 286 31.37 -56.78 -37.21
CA ILE A 286 30.35 -57.55 -36.48
C ILE A 286 30.41 -57.24 -34.99
N SER A 287 31.62 -57.27 -34.41
CA SER A 287 31.82 -56.99 -32.98
C SER A 287 31.36 -55.58 -32.58
N GLU A 288 31.76 -54.57 -33.37
CA GLU A 288 31.39 -53.21 -33.09
C GLU A 288 29.87 -52.92 -33.34
N SER A 289 29.28 -53.61 -34.31
CA SER A 289 27.79 -53.58 -34.52
C SER A 289 27.06 -54.18 -33.33
N SER A 290 27.52 -55.33 -32.79
CA SER A 290 26.93 -55.92 -31.59
C SER A 290 27.07 -54.97 -30.37
N ARG A 291 28.23 -54.34 -30.23
CA ARG A 291 28.48 -53.35 -29.16
C ARG A 291 27.53 -52.14 -29.30
N LEU A 292 27.30 -51.61 -30.51
CA LEU A 292 26.35 -50.56 -30.74
C LEU A 292 24.92 -50.96 -30.36
N THR A 293 24.52 -52.21 -30.66
CA THR A 293 23.20 -52.73 -30.29
C THR A 293 23.02 -52.73 -28.77
N SER A 294 24.03 -53.22 -28.04
CA SER A 294 24.01 -53.21 -26.55
C SER A 294 23.91 -51.82 -25.99
N ILE A 295 24.67 -50.81 -26.52
CA ILE A 295 24.58 -49.41 -26.09
C ILE A 295 23.16 -48.85 -26.32
N VAL A 296 22.54 -49.15 -27.45
CA VAL A 296 21.16 -48.72 -27.77
C VAL A 296 20.17 -49.37 -26.82
N GLU A 297 20.30 -50.64 -26.50
CA GLU A 297 19.47 -51.35 -25.54
C GLU A 297 19.57 -50.76 -24.14
N GLU A 298 20.80 -50.47 -23.65
CA GLU A 298 21.05 -49.78 -22.38
C GLU A 298 20.40 -48.39 -22.34
N LEU A 299 20.50 -47.64 -23.45
CA LEU A 299 19.83 -46.31 -23.55
C LEU A 299 18.32 -46.40 -23.49
N LEU A 300 17.73 -47.43 -24.15
CA LEU A 300 16.28 -47.63 -24.11
C LEU A 300 15.81 -48.03 -22.71
N ASP A 301 16.56 -48.90 -22.03
CA ASP A 301 16.23 -49.31 -20.67
C ASP A 301 16.37 -48.12 -19.69
N PHE A 302 17.44 -47.29 -19.81
CA PHE A 302 17.57 -46.05 -19.05
C PHE A 302 16.38 -45.12 -19.31
N SER A 303 15.95 -44.94 -20.55
CA SER A 303 14.78 -44.11 -20.89
C SER A 303 13.48 -44.65 -20.26
N ARG A 304 13.31 -46.01 -20.22
CA ARG A 304 12.15 -46.64 -19.56
C ARG A 304 12.17 -46.43 -18.06
N ILE A 305 13.33 -46.51 -17.40
CA ILE A 305 13.48 -46.21 -15.97
C ILE A 305 13.10 -44.78 -15.70
N GLN A 306 13.66 -43.82 -16.46
CA GLN A 306 13.47 -42.41 -16.26
C GLN A 306 12.01 -41.98 -16.49
N SER A 307 11.32 -42.62 -17.43
CA SER A 307 9.87 -42.38 -17.71
C SER A 307 8.93 -43.03 -16.71
N GLY A 308 9.43 -43.75 -15.71
CA GLY A 308 8.60 -44.50 -14.74
C GLY A 308 7.81 -45.67 -15.36
N ARG A 309 8.12 -46.07 -16.61
CA ARG A 309 7.41 -47.15 -17.32
C ARG A 309 7.98 -48.54 -17.02
N MET A 310 9.10 -48.61 -16.26
CA MET A 310 9.67 -49.88 -15.86
C MET A 310 8.82 -50.50 -14.75
N LYS A 311 8.25 -51.65 -15.03
CA LYS A 311 7.51 -52.44 -14.03
C LYS A 311 8.48 -53.38 -13.31
N LEU A 312 8.64 -53.17 -12.02
CA LEU A 312 9.41 -54.06 -11.17
C LEU A 312 8.55 -55.29 -10.86
N ILE A 313 8.91 -56.43 -11.39
CA ILE A 313 8.31 -57.75 -11.05
C ILE A 313 9.09 -58.28 -9.84
N LYS A 314 8.46 -58.23 -8.66
CA LYS A 314 9.08 -58.77 -7.44
C LYS A 314 8.83 -60.24 -7.36
N GLU A 315 9.88 -61.05 -7.48
CA GLU A 315 9.86 -62.50 -7.27
C GLU A 315 10.64 -62.85 -6.01
N LYS A 316 10.30 -64.00 -5.42
CA LYS A 316 11.09 -64.56 -4.33
C LYS A 316 12.36 -65.12 -4.91
N LEU A 317 13.51 -64.57 -4.57
CA LEU A 317 14.82 -65.01 -5.00
C LEU A 317 15.55 -65.65 -3.83
N ASP A 318 16.16 -66.82 -4.09
CA ASP A 318 17.12 -67.40 -3.16
C ASP A 318 18.51 -66.81 -3.42
N ILE A 319 18.90 -65.86 -2.55
CA ILE A 319 20.14 -65.11 -2.69
C ILE A 319 21.36 -66.05 -2.63
N LEU A 320 21.28 -67.18 -1.91
CA LEU A 320 22.43 -68.13 -1.80
C LEU A 320 22.58 -68.90 -3.11
N ALA A 321 21.50 -69.33 -3.74
CA ALA A 321 21.57 -70.01 -5.02
C ALA A 321 22.11 -69.13 -6.14
N GLU A 322 21.66 -67.85 -6.21
CA GLU A 322 22.16 -66.87 -7.18
C GLU A 322 23.65 -66.52 -6.93
N PHE A 323 24.07 -66.47 -5.66
CA PHE A 323 25.47 -66.24 -5.33
C PHE A 323 26.36 -67.41 -5.75
N ASP A 324 25.92 -68.66 -5.50
CA ASP A 324 26.67 -69.83 -5.93
C ASP A 324 26.75 -69.96 -7.46
N ASP A 325 25.69 -69.58 -8.19
CA ASP A 325 25.72 -69.53 -9.65
C ASP A 325 26.66 -68.43 -10.16
N ALA A 326 26.65 -67.25 -9.55
CA ALA A 326 27.57 -66.16 -9.91
C ALA A 326 29.05 -66.50 -9.63
N VAL A 327 29.37 -67.18 -8.52
CA VAL A 327 30.71 -67.62 -8.18
C VAL A 327 31.16 -68.74 -9.12
N SER A 328 30.28 -69.69 -9.44
CA SER A 328 30.54 -70.76 -10.39
C SER A 328 30.84 -70.22 -11.79
N TYR A 329 30.06 -69.22 -12.24
CA TYR A 329 30.25 -68.56 -13.53
C TYR A 329 31.60 -67.81 -13.60
N THR A 330 31.97 -67.08 -12.55
CA THR A 330 33.24 -66.38 -12.47
C THR A 330 34.42 -67.32 -12.36
N HIS A 331 34.24 -68.45 -11.67
CA HIS A 331 35.30 -69.47 -11.54
C HIS A 331 35.55 -70.26 -12.86
N LEU A 332 34.47 -70.59 -13.60
CA LEU A 332 34.57 -71.16 -14.94
C LEU A 332 35.28 -70.23 -15.92
N ARG A 333 34.99 -68.93 -15.89
CA ARG A 333 35.61 -67.92 -16.74
C ARG A 333 37.08 -67.67 -16.41
N ALA A 334 37.48 -67.86 -15.14
CA ALA A 334 38.87 -67.73 -14.70
C ALA A 334 39.72 -68.97 -15.18
N HIS A 335 39.10 -70.11 -15.40
CA HIS A 335 39.77 -71.29 -15.95
C HIS A 335 39.83 -71.31 -17.49
N GLU A 336 38.98 -70.53 -18.18
CA GLU A 336 39.07 -70.40 -19.66
C GLU A 336 40.14 -69.38 -20.12
N THR A 337 40.79 -68.68 -19.21
CA THR A 337 41.92 -67.80 -19.53
C THR A 337 43.23 -68.29 -18.96
N PRO A 338 43.73 -69.38 -19.45
CA PRO A 338 45.16 -69.43 -19.65
C PRO A 338 45.55 -70.12 -20.97
N GLU A 339 46.60 -69.74 -21.52
CA GLU A 339 47.31 -70.25 -22.69
C GLU A 339 47.04 -69.50 -23.98
N HIS A 340 47.37 -68.24 -23.99
CA HIS A 340 48.13 -67.63 -25.11
C HIS A 340 48.87 -66.41 -24.62
N LEU A 341 50.00 -66.71 -23.90
CA LEU A 341 51.14 -65.81 -23.83
C LEU A 341 52.29 -66.45 -24.62
#